data_07d461b82cae4c8a527e74996b8366bc
#
_entry.id   07d461b82cae4c8a527e74996b8366bc
#
_cell.length_a   1.000
_cell.length_b   1.000
_cell.length_c   1.000
_cell.angle_alpha   90.00
_cell.angle_beta   90.00
_cell.angle_gamma   90.00
#
_symmetry.space_group_name_H-M   'P 1'
#
loop_
_entity.id
_entity.type
_entity.pdbx_description
1 polymer ?
#
loop_
_entity_poly.entity_id
_entity_poly.type
_entity_poly.pdbx_seq_one_letter_code
_entity_poly.pdbx_strand_id
1 'polypeptide(L)'
;MLTLRIRPWEASDAVAVLEAFAEPVMQRQADAAVDTLRDAEAWVQRRQDQWHRQVAYSFAAVEGADGAALGGVTVGNIHAEHATGWISYWTASAARGRGVATHGCCALADWCFAELGLFRLELGHRTNNPASCRVAQAAGFAAEGVQRQKLAYDGMRYDVEMHARLATDPRPVAS
;
A
#
# COMPACT_ATOMS: atom_id res chain seq x y z
N MET A 1 16.50 14.91 -8.23
CA MET A 1 15.10 14.66 -7.79
C MET A 1 14.82 13.17 -7.96
N LEU A 2 14.42 12.47 -6.91
CA LEU A 2 14.12 11.04 -6.98
C LEU A 2 12.94 10.80 -7.93
N THR A 3 13.15 9.99 -8.96
CA THR A 3 12.06 9.61 -9.87
C THR A 3 11.41 8.33 -9.35
N LEU A 4 10.46 8.48 -8.43
CA LEU A 4 9.67 7.36 -7.92
C LEU A 4 8.60 6.97 -8.95
N ARG A 5 8.37 5.66 -9.08
CA ARG A 5 7.28 5.08 -9.88
C ARG A 5 6.75 3.81 -9.24
N ILE A 6 5.61 3.34 -9.71
CA ILE A 6 5.11 2.01 -9.37
C ILE A 6 5.14 1.12 -10.60
N ARG A 7 5.42 -0.17 -10.39
CA ARG A 7 5.34 -1.23 -11.43
C ARG A 7 4.83 -2.53 -10.82
N PRO A 8 4.29 -3.44 -11.61
CA PRO A 8 3.99 -4.78 -11.12
C PRO A 8 5.21 -5.44 -10.46
N TRP A 9 4.96 -6.33 -9.50
CA TRP A 9 6.01 -7.11 -8.83
C TRP A 9 6.68 -8.06 -9.81
N GLU A 10 8.00 -8.15 -9.74
CA GLU A 10 8.85 -9.05 -10.51
C GLU A 10 9.52 -10.07 -9.60
N ALA A 11 9.89 -11.24 -10.14
CA ALA A 11 10.57 -12.29 -9.35
C ALA A 11 11.87 -11.79 -8.70
N SER A 12 12.57 -10.87 -9.36
CA SER A 12 13.79 -10.22 -8.86
C SER A 12 13.59 -9.39 -7.59
N ASP A 13 12.35 -8.98 -7.27
CA ASP A 13 12.04 -8.19 -6.07
C ASP A 13 12.05 -9.02 -4.78
N ALA A 14 12.13 -10.34 -4.87
CA ALA A 14 12.05 -11.23 -3.70
C ALA A 14 13.11 -10.90 -2.63
N VAL A 15 14.32 -10.49 -3.04
CA VAL A 15 15.38 -10.10 -2.11
C VAL A 15 14.97 -8.84 -1.33
N ALA A 16 14.46 -7.82 -2.00
CA ALA A 16 14.01 -6.59 -1.36
C ALA A 16 12.79 -6.83 -0.43
N VAL A 17 11.91 -7.76 -0.81
CA VAL A 17 10.79 -8.20 0.03
C VAL A 17 11.30 -8.88 1.30
N LEU A 18 12.24 -9.84 1.19
CA LEU A 18 12.83 -10.51 2.34
C LEU A 18 13.48 -9.52 3.31
N GLU A 19 14.29 -8.61 2.79
CA GLU A 19 14.96 -7.57 3.60
C GLU A 19 13.94 -6.67 4.31
N ALA A 20 12.90 -6.23 3.63
CA ALA A 20 11.86 -5.37 4.21
C ALA A 20 11.07 -6.09 5.31
N PHE A 21 10.75 -7.37 5.13
CA PHE A 21 9.97 -8.16 6.08
C PHE A 21 10.82 -8.78 7.21
N ALA A 22 12.14 -8.62 7.21
CA ALA A 22 13.00 -8.95 8.35
C ALA A 22 12.66 -8.11 9.62
N GLU A 23 12.03 -6.94 9.45
CA GLU A 23 11.56 -6.15 10.59
C GLU A 23 10.30 -6.76 11.23
N PRO A 24 10.24 -6.96 12.55
CA PRO A 24 9.07 -7.55 13.23
C PRO A 24 7.76 -6.79 12.99
N VAL A 25 7.81 -5.45 12.82
CA VAL A 25 6.63 -4.64 12.53
C VAL A 25 6.07 -4.93 11.14
N MET A 26 6.92 -5.33 10.19
CA MET A 26 6.53 -5.67 8.83
C MET A 26 5.90 -7.05 8.73
N GLN A 27 6.31 -8.01 9.56
CA GLN A 27 5.70 -9.34 9.63
C GLN A 27 4.19 -9.28 9.92
N ARG A 28 3.73 -8.26 10.64
CA ARG A 28 2.30 -8.04 10.92
C ARG A 28 1.50 -7.57 9.70
N GLN A 29 2.17 -7.16 8.63
CA GLN A 29 1.54 -6.72 7.38
C GLN A 29 1.55 -7.83 6.32
N ALA A 30 2.25 -8.92 6.59
CA ALA A 30 2.29 -10.09 5.73
C ALA A 30 1.08 -10.99 6.01
N ASP A 31 0.50 -11.52 4.94
CA ASP A 31 -0.55 -12.54 4.99
C ASP A 31 0.02 -13.93 5.35
N ALA A 32 1.34 -14.11 5.28
CA ALA A 32 2.09 -15.26 5.74
C ALA A 32 3.50 -14.82 6.12
N ALA A 33 4.18 -15.57 7.01
CA ALA A 33 5.55 -15.27 7.40
C ALA A 33 6.49 -15.23 6.18
N VAL A 34 7.44 -14.29 6.20
CA VAL A 34 8.46 -14.10 5.15
C VAL A 34 9.83 -14.14 5.82
N ASP A 35 10.30 -15.35 6.10
CA ASP A 35 11.53 -15.59 6.85
C ASP A 35 12.68 -16.07 5.96
N THR A 36 12.37 -16.57 4.77
CA THR A 36 13.34 -17.10 3.80
C THR A 36 13.14 -16.48 2.42
N LEU A 37 14.15 -16.59 1.55
CA LEU A 37 14.02 -16.16 0.16
C LEU A 37 12.87 -16.88 -0.55
N ARG A 38 12.68 -18.17 -0.27
CA ARG A 38 11.55 -18.93 -0.81
C ARG A 38 10.19 -18.36 -0.38
N ASP A 39 10.07 -17.89 0.86
CA ASP A 39 8.83 -17.25 1.33
C ASP A 39 8.60 -15.92 0.61
N ALA A 40 9.67 -15.15 0.39
CA ALA A 40 9.62 -13.89 -0.36
C ALA A 40 9.25 -14.12 -1.84
N GLU A 41 9.82 -15.14 -2.48
CA GLU A 41 9.43 -15.56 -3.84
C GLU A 41 7.94 -15.96 -3.89
N ALA A 42 7.49 -16.76 -2.92
CA ALA A 42 6.08 -17.13 -2.80
C ALA A 42 5.18 -15.92 -2.52
N TRP A 43 5.65 -14.91 -1.77
CA TRP A 43 4.93 -13.66 -1.55
C TRP A 43 4.75 -12.89 -2.87
N VAL A 44 5.82 -12.73 -3.66
CA VAL A 44 5.76 -12.09 -4.98
C VAL A 44 4.81 -12.83 -5.90
N GLN A 45 4.93 -14.17 -5.98
CA GLN A 45 4.06 -15.00 -6.82
C GLN A 45 2.57 -14.82 -6.45
N ARG A 46 2.25 -14.79 -5.15
CA ARG A 46 0.86 -14.53 -4.72
C ARG A 46 0.33 -13.20 -5.21
N ARG A 47 1.16 -12.13 -5.27
CA ARG A 47 0.76 -10.81 -5.81
C ARG A 47 0.46 -10.89 -7.32
N GLN A 48 1.28 -11.63 -8.06
CA GLN A 48 1.06 -11.88 -9.48
C GLN A 48 -0.20 -12.71 -9.72
N ASP A 49 -0.44 -13.75 -8.91
CA ASP A 49 -1.65 -14.59 -9.00
C ASP A 49 -2.93 -13.78 -8.68
N GLN A 50 -2.89 -12.91 -7.66
CA GLN A 50 -4.00 -12.01 -7.33
C GLN A 50 -4.32 -11.08 -8.49
N TRP A 51 -3.30 -10.57 -9.17
CA TRP A 51 -3.45 -9.74 -10.37
C TRP A 51 -4.15 -10.50 -11.50
N HIS A 52 -3.65 -11.68 -11.85
CA HIS A 52 -4.25 -12.52 -12.90
C HIS A 52 -5.71 -12.90 -12.61
N ARG A 53 -6.02 -13.11 -11.34
CA ARG A 53 -7.38 -13.41 -10.88
C ARG A 53 -8.25 -12.16 -10.68
N GLN A 54 -7.71 -10.97 -10.87
CA GLN A 54 -8.40 -9.68 -10.71
C GLN A 54 -9.03 -9.48 -9.32
N VAL A 55 -8.44 -10.05 -8.27
CA VAL A 55 -8.93 -9.92 -6.89
C VAL A 55 -8.21 -8.84 -6.10
N ALA A 56 -6.97 -8.53 -6.48
CA ALA A 56 -6.18 -7.42 -5.96
C ALA A 56 -5.07 -7.06 -6.95
N TYR A 57 -4.65 -5.80 -6.94
CA TYR A 57 -3.55 -5.30 -7.76
C TYR A 57 -2.48 -4.69 -6.88
N SER A 58 -1.31 -5.29 -6.86
CA SER A 58 -0.19 -4.90 -6.03
C SER A 58 0.99 -4.46 -6.89
N PHE A 59 1.61 -3.34 -6.50
CA PHE A 59 2.73 -2.74 -7.20
C PHE A 59 3.93 -2.56 -6.27
N ALA A 60 5.12 -2.76 -6.80
CA ALA A 60 6.36 -2.32 -6.20
C ALA A 60 6.53 -0.80 -6.42
N ALA A 61 6.89 -0.07 -5.38
CA ALA A 61 7.34 1.32 -5.50
C ALA A 61 8.87 1.31 -5.65
N VAL A 62 9.37 1.85 -6.75
CA VAL A 62 10.78 1.79 -7.14
C VAL A 62 11.34 3.17 -7.47
N GLU A 63 12.67 3.30 -7.42
CA GLU A 63 13.38 4.48 -7.90
C GLU A 63 13.98 4.22 -9.28
N GLY A 64 13.62 5.04 -10.27
CA GLY A 64 14.05 4.83 -11.65
C GLY A 64 13.31 3.68 -12.34
N ALA A 65 13.84 3.20 -13.46
CA ALA A 65 13.24 2.13 -14.25
C ALA A 65 13.46 0.75 -13.62
N ASP A 66 14.71 0.48 -13.23
CA ASP A 66 15.21 -0.84 -12.85
C ASP A 66 15.64 -0.87 -11.37
N GLY A 67 15.16 0.08 -10.57
CA GLY A 67 15.50 0.17 -9.14
C GLY A 67 14.88 -0.96 -8.34
N ALA A 68 15.56 -1.33 -7.24
CA ALA A 68 15.03 -2.26 -6.26
C ALA A 68 13.74 -1.72 -5.62
N ALA A 69 12.88 -2.61 -5.18
CA ALA A 69 11.64 -2.24 -4.51
C ALA A 69 11.93 -1.55 -3.17
N LEU A 70 11.45 -0.32 -3.02
CA LEU A 70 11.56 0.51 -1.81
C LEU A 70 10.32 0.38 -0.91
N GLY A 71 9.26 -0.20 -1.43
CA GLY A 71 7.98 -0.39 -0.76
C GLY A 71 6.96 -1.02 -1.68
N GLY A 72 5.75 -1.17 -1.19
CA GLY A 72 4.64 -1.70 -1.96
C GLY A 72 3.34 -0.96 -1.71
N VAL A 73 2.49 -0.91 -2.71
CA VAL A 73 1.12 -0.40 -2.63
C VAL A 73 0.17 -1.39 -3.29
N THR A 74 -0.99 -1.59 -2.69
CA THR A 74 -1.96 -2.59 -3.15
C THR A 74 -3.36 -2.02 -3.07
N VAL A 75 -4.18 -2.26 -4.10
CA VAL A 75 -5.62 -2.15 -4.00
C VAL A 75 -6.22 -3.56 -3.93
N GLY A 76 -7.05 -3.79 -2.93
CA GLY A 76 -7.80 -5.03 -2.71
C GLY A 76 -9.21 -4.74 -2.22
N ASN A 77 -9.94 -5.78 -1.79
CA ASN A 77 -11.35 -5.66 -1.38
C ASN A 77 -12.17 -4.84 -2.39
N ILE A 78 -12.01 -5.19 -3.68
CA ILE A 78 -12.65 -4.47 -4.77
C ILE A 78 -14.10 -4.90 -4.88
N HIS A 79 -15.00 -3.95 -4.77
CA HIS A 79 -16.44 -4.12 -4.96
C HIS A 79 -16.87 -3.47 -6.27
N ALA A 80 -17.07 -4.27 -7.31
CA ALA A 80 -17.40 -3.78 -8.65
C ALA A 80 -18.73 -3.00 -8.68
N GLU A 81 -19.76 -3.47 -7.97
CA GLU A 81 -21.08 -2.85 -7.91
C GLU A 81 -21.03 -1.41 -7.34
N HIS A 82 -20.18 -1.21 -6.32
CA HIS A 82 -20.04 0.10 -5.66
C HIS A 82 -18.83 0.89 -6.15
N ALA A 83 -18.06 0.31 -7.06
CA ALA A 83 -16.81 0.88 -7.59
C ALA A 83 -15.87 1.36 -6.47
N THR A 84 -15.68 0.53 -5.43
CA THR A 84 -14.82 0.85 -4.28
C THR A 84 -13.65 -0.10 -4.16
N GLY A 85 -12.56 0.35 -3.53
CA GLY A 85 -11.39 -0.47 -3.24
C GLY A 85 -10.66 -0.01 -1.98
N TRP A 86 -9.93 -0.93 -1.36
CA TRP A 86 -9.13 -0.70 -0.17
C TRP A 86 -7.66 -0.60 -0.52
N ILE A 87 -7.02 0.51 -0.13
CA ILE A 87 -5.59 0.74 -0.32
C ILE A 87 -4.81 0.31 0.93
N SER A 88 -3.74 -0.42 0.71
CA SER A 88 -2.72 -0.71 1.71
C SER A 88 -1.33 -0.43 1.15
N TYR A 89 -0.37 -0.11 2.03
CA TYR A 89 1.00 0.20 1.62
C TYR A 89 2.00 -0.10 2.73
N TRP A 90 3.23 -0.27 2.34
CA TRP A 90 4.38 -0.36 3.23
C TRP A 90 5.63 0.26 2.58
N THR A 91 6.61 0.59 3.39
CA THR A 91 7.89 1.15 2.94
C THR A 91 9.02 0.49 3.71
N ALA A 92 10.04 0.01 3.00
CA ALA A 92 11.26 -0.53 3.58
C ALA A 92 11.91 0.51 4.51
N SER A 93 12.49 0.07 5.63
CA SER A 93 13.01 0.99 6.66
C SER A 93 14.00 2.02 6.11
N ALA A 94 14.92 1.59 5.26
CA ALA A 94 15.93 2.45 4.63
C ALA A 94 15.33 3.49 3.66
N ALA A 95 14.08 3.31 3.23
CA ALA A 95 13.39 4.20 2.30
C ALA A 95 12.32 5.10 2.96
N ARG A 96 12.12 4.97 4.29
CA ARG A 96 11.16 5.80 5.03
C ARG A 96 11.57 7.28 5.01
N GLY A 97 10.59 8.17 5.05
CA GLY A 97 10.83 9.63 5.00
C GLY A 97 11.17 10.18 3.62
N ARG A 98 11.26 9.32 2.58
CA ARG A 98 11.61 9.72 1.21
C ARG A 98 10.39 9.91 0.28
N GLY A 99 9.18 9.91 0.82
CA GLY A 99 7.94 10.10 0.05
C GLY A 99 7.44 8.86 -0.71
N VAL A 100 8.08 7.69 -0.54
CA VAL A 100 7.76 6.45 -1.27
C VAL A 100 6.29 6.06 -1.14
N ALA A 101 5.75 5.99 0.09
CA ALA A 101 4.37 5.62 0.33
C ALA A 101 3.38 6.65 -0.25
N THR A 102 3.65 7.96 -0.08
CA THR A 102 2.79 9.02 -0.61
C THR A 102 2.73 8.95 -2.14
N HIS A 103 3.90 8.86 -2.79
CA HIS A 103 3.96 8.72 -4.25
C HIS A 103 3.24 7.45 -4.73
N GLY A 104 3.49 6.32 -4.07
CA GLY A 104 2.84 5.05 -4.40
C GLY A 104 1.31 5.13 -4.28
N CYS A 105 0.79 5.71 -3.19
CA CYS A 105 -0.65 5.89 -3.00
C CYS A 105 -1.26 6.82 -4.05
N CYS A 106 -0.59 7.93 -4.40
CA CYS A 106 -1.06 8.83 -5.46
C CYS A 106 -1.12 8.10 -6.81
N ALA A 107 -0.02 7.45 -7.21
CA ALA A 107 0.06 6.76 -8.49
C ALA A 107 -0.95 5.59 -8.58
N LEU A 108 -1.10 4.82 -7.50
CA LEU A 108 -2.09 3.73 -7.45
C LEU A 108 -3.52 4.28 -7.52
N ALA A 109 -3.83 5.35 -6.81
CA ALA A 109 -5.17 5.95 -6.86
C ALA A 109 -5.51 6.43 -8.28
N ASP A 110 -4.61 7.15 -8.93
CA ASP A 110 -4.79 7.60 -10.32
C ASP A 110 -5.00 6.40 -11.27
N TRP A 111 -4.22 5.33 -11.11
CA TRP A 111 -4.38 4.09 -11.87
C TRP A 111 -5.73 3.41 -11.60
N CYS A 112 -6.16 3.31 -10.34
CA CYS A 112 -7.45 2.71 -9.99
C CYS A 112 -8.63 3.46 -10.60
N PHE A 113 -8.58 4.79 -10.60
CA PHE A 113 -9.64 5.61 -11.21
C PHE A 113 -9.66 5.50 -12.73
N ALA A 114 -8.47 5.47 -13.37
CA ALA A 114 -8.36 5.42 -14.82
C ALA A 114 -8.58 4.03 -15.42
N GLU A 115 -7.97 2.98 -14.84
CA GLU A 115 -7.91 1.65 -15.43
C GLU A 115 -8.99 0.70 -14.89
N LEU A 116 -9.33 0.81 -13.58
CA LEU A 116 -10.36 -0.03 -12.97
C LEU A 116 -11.73 0.63 -12.92
N GLY A 117 -11.83 1.92 -13.23
CA GLY A 117 -13.07 2.67 -13.15
C GLY A 117 -13.63 2.76 -11.72
N LEU A 118 -12.78 2.63 -10.70
CA LEU A 118 -13.22 2.79 -9.32
C LEU A 118 -13.60 4.24 -9.07
N PHE A 119 -14.58 4.44 -8.19
CA PHE A 119 -15.05 5.78 -7.82
C PHE A 119 -14.51 6.21 -6.45
N ARG A 120 -14.34 5.24 -5.53
CA ARG A 120 -13.95 5.51 -4.16
C ARG A 120 -12.83 4.57 -3.72
N LEU A 121 -11.78 5.14 -3.17
CA LEU A 121 -10.69 4.40 -2.54
C LEU A 121 -10.64 4.72 -1.05
N GLU A 122 -10.45 3.69 -0.25
CA GLU A 122 -10.42 3.78 1.20
C GLU A 122 -9.09 3.27 1.74
N LEU A 123 -8.65 3.84 2.84
CA LEU A 123 -7.55 3.32 3.64
C LEU A 123 -7.79 3.61 5.13
N GLY A 124 -7.12 2.88 5.99
CA GLY A 124 -7.20 3.11 7.42
C GLY A 124 -5.85 2.89 8.10
N HIS A 125 -5.58 3.64 9.13
CA HIS A 125 -4.39 3.47 9.95
C HIS A 125 -4.74 3.60 11.43
N ARG A 126 -3.93 2.99 12.29
CA ARG A 126 -4.08 3.17 13.74
C ARG A 126 -3.90 4.64 14.09
N THR A 127 -4.72 5.17 14.99
CA THR A 127 -4.67 6.58 15.43
C THR A 127 -3.32 6.96 16.04
N ASN A 128 -2.56 5.97 16.57
CA ASN A 128 -1.21 6.16 17.08
C ASN A 128 -0.11 6.01 16.00
N ASN A 129 -0.46 6.08 14.71
CA ASN A 129 0.50 6.05 13.60
C ASN A 129 0.46 7.38 12.79
N PRO A 130 1.07 8.46 13.31
CA PRO A 130 1.05 9.75 12.64
C PRO A 130 1.77 9.76 11.28
N ALA A 131 2.68 8.80 11.04
CA ALA A 131 3.34 8.68 9.75
C ALA A 131 2.34 8.26 8.66
N SER A 132 1.48 7.28 8.94
CA SER A 132 0.43 6.86 8.00
C SER A 132 -0.63 7.94 7.81
N CYS A 133 -0.99 8.71 8.84
CA CYS A 133 -1.89 9.85 8.71
C CYS A 133 -1.33 10.87 7.71
N ARG A 134 -0.05 11.24 7.83
CA ARG A 134 0.60 12.16 6.86
C ARG A 134 0.61 11.62 5.44
N VAL A 135 0.85 10.31 5.26
CA VAL A 135 0.79 9.67 3.94
C VAL A 135 -0.62 9.78 3.36
N ALA A 136 -1.65 9.43 4.12
CA ALA A 136 -3.05 9.49 3.68
C ALA A 136 -3.42 10.91 3.23
N GLN A 137 -3.17 11.91 4.07
CA GLN A 137 -3.48 13.31 3.78
C GLN A 137 -2.70 13.83 2.56
N ALA A 138 -1.39 13.56 2.49
CA ALA A 138 -0.54 14.00 1.38
C ALA A 138 -0.92 13.31 0.05
N ALA A 139 -1.50 12.09 0.10
CA ALA A 139 -2.03 11.39 -1.06
C ALA A 139 -3.48 11.77 -1.40
N GLY A 140 -4.05 12.79 -0.73
CA GLY A 140 -5.37 13.34 -1.02
C GLY A 140 -6.54 12.52 -0.43
N PHE A 141 -6.28 11.66 0.55
CA PHE A 141 -7.34 10.93 1.25
C PHE A 141 -7.84 11.76 2.44
N ALA A 142 -9.08 12.22 2.36
CA ALA A 142 -9.74 12.97 3.42
C ALA A 142 -10.10 12.05 4.60
N ALA A 143 -9.92 12.53 5.84
CA ALA A 143 -10.35 11.81 7.03
C ALA A 143 -11.88 11.81 7.13
N GLU A 144 -12.49 10.65 7.43
CA GLU A 144 -13.94 10.49 7.53
C GLU A 144 -14.42 10.04 8.91
N GLY A 145 -13.51 9.69 9.80
CA GLY A 145 -13.86 9.32 11.17
C GLY A 145 -12.98 8.25 11.76
N VAL A 146 -13.32 7.85 13.00
CA VAL A 146 -12.58 6.88 13.77
C VAL A 146 -13.44 5.66 14.09
N GLN A 147 -12.94 4.47 13.76
CA GLN A 147 -13.53 3.20 14.17
C GLN A 147 -12.86 2.74 15.47
N ARG A 148 -13.61 2.78 16.56
CA ARG A 148 -13.08 2.44 17.88
C ARG A 148 -12.72 0.96 17.98
N GLN A 149 -11.53 0.67 18.52
CA GLN A 149 -11.05 -0.67 18.85
C GLN A 149 -11.13 -1.71 17.72
N LYS A 150 -10.99 -1.22 16.46
CA LYS A 150 -11.17 -2.04 15.25
C LYS A 150 -10.10 -3.12 15.11
N LEU A 151 -8.84 -2.78 15.38
CA LEU A 151 -7.71 -3.70 15.25
C LEU A 151 -7.28 -4.24 16.60
N ALA A 152 -6.79 -5.48 16.61
CA ALA A 152 -6.20 -6.13 17.78
C ALA A 152 -4.83 -6.69 17.41
N TYR A 153 -3.80 -6.32 18.17
CA TYR A 153 -2.45 -6.86 18.07
C TYR A 153 -1.93 -7.14 19.48
N ASP A 154 -1.36 -8.31 19.69
CA ASP A 154 -0.73 -8.70 20.95
C ASP A 154 -1.65 -8.48 22.18
N GLY A 155 -2.94 -8.77 22.03
CA GLY A 155 -3.95 -8.58 23.07
C GLY A 155 -4.41 -7.14 23.28
N MET A 156 -3.85 -6.16 22.57
CA MET A 156 -4.26 -4.76 22.67
C MET A 156 -5.16 -4.35 21.50
N ARG A 157 -6.17 -3.53 21.79
CA ARG A 157 -7.09 -2.94 20.81
C ARG A 157 -6.61 -1.55 20.40
N TYR A 158 -6.82 -1.24 19.12
CA TYR A 158 -6.44 0.05 18.52
C TYR A 158 -7.59 0.66 17.74
N ASP A 159 -7.77 1.95 17.92
CA ASP A 159 -8.65 2.75 17.10
C ASP A 159 -8.02 2.94 15.70
N VAL A 160 -8.86 3.00 14.69
CA VAL A 160 -8.45 3.19 13.29
C VAL A 160 -9.12 4.45 12.75
N GLU A 161 -8.31 5.40 12.29
CA GLU A 161 -8.79 6.53 11.51
C GLU A 161 -8.97 6.09 10.06
N MET A 162 -10.15 6.36 9.54
CA MET A 162 -10.56 6.04 8.18
C MET A 162 -10.41 7.25 7.28
N HIS A 163 -9.87 7.01 6.10
CA HIS A 163 -9.70 8.02 5.07
C HIS A 163 -10.24 7.51 3.74
N ALA A 164 -10.72 8.43 2.90
CA ALA A 164 -11.15 8.11 1.56
C ALA A 164 -10.70 9.18 0.55
N ARG A 165 -10.56 8.75 -0.71
CA ARG A 165 -10.36 9.62 -1.87
C ARG A 165 -11.34 9.22 -2.97
N LEU A 166 -12.02 10.20 -3.55
CA LEU A 166 -12.97 10.00 -4.64
C LEU A 166 -12.32 10.33 -5.99
N ALA A 167 -12.83 9.72 -7.05
CA ALA A 167 -12.40 10.03 -8.42
C ALA A 167 -12.65 11.51 -8.81
N THR A 168 -13.59 12.16 -8.12
CA THR A 168 -13.95 13.58 -8.31
C THR A 168 -13.13 14.54 -7.45
N ASP A 169 -12.32 14.04 -6.52
CA ASP A 169 -11.49 14.89 -5.67
C ASP A 169 -10.33 15.50 -6.47
N PRO A 170 -9.87 16.71 -6.10
CA PRO A 170 -8.74 17.33 -6.75
C PRO A 170 -7.48 16.46 -6.58
N ARG A 171 -6.66 16.41 -7.63
CA ARG A 171 -5.36 15.73 -7.52
C ARG A 171 -4.49 16.43 -6.46
N PRO A 172 -3.82 15.66 -5.58
CA PRO A 172 -2.87 16.24 -4.65
C PRO A 172 -1.76 16.96 -5.41
N VAL A 173 -1.40 18.15 -4.94
CA VAL A 173 -0.24 18.87 -5.49
C VAL A 173 1.01 18.10 -5.05
N ALA A 174 1.82 17.66 -6.00
CA ALA A 174 3.11 17.02 -5.72
C ALA A 174 4.00 18.02 -4.96
N SER A 175 4.36 17.67 -3.73
CA SER A 175 5.26 18.45 -2.86
C SER A 175 6.71 18.16 -3.23
#